data_368a2fe170506a7c56098c83dac7c3c9
#
_entry.id   368a2fe170506a7c56098c83dac7c3c9
#
_cell.length_a   1.000
_cell.length_b   1.000
_cell.length_c   1.000
_cell.angle_alpha   90.00
_cell.angle_beta   90.00
_cell.angle_gamma   90.00
#
_symmetry.space_group_name_H-M   'P 1'
#
loop_
_entity.id
_entity.type
_entity.pdbx_description
1 polymer ?
#
loop_
_entity_poly.entity_id
_entity_poly.type
_entity_poly.pdbx_seq_one_letter_code
_entity_poly.pdbx_strand_id
1 'polypeptide(L)'
;MLGNLSKKHEYTSFSVCPENFTGEKGMAGRATEGTGAMCARDLGQGWKISPSVNIPSGETFTMADVKGSGAIKHIWLTCAAPNNRSLILRFYWDGQSNPAIEAPLGDFFASATKEYRQLTSLAVCVNPANGMNCYWEMPYRKGFKITLENRSDVQITIYYQIDCEKKEVGEDALYFHAQFRRVNPLPYKTDYTILDNITGNGQYVGTYLYWGVNNNGWWGEGEIKFFIDGDTDFPTICGTGTEDYFCASYDFEVDNKYIEYCTPYAGLSKVDSTDETYIANRRFNMYRWHITDPIYFKENLRVTIQALGWRSGGRYLPLQDDISSVAFWYSDNLDDQYPELPDRDGLEII
;
A
#
# COMPACT_ATOMS: atom_id res chain seq x y z
N MET A 1 8.27 15.09 14.34
CA MET A 1 6.95 15.31 13.72
C MET A 1 6.13 16.32 14.53
N LEU A 2 5.64 15.99 15.73
CA LEU A 2 4.85 16.93 16.56
C LEU A 2 5.57 18.24 16.92
N GLY A 3 6.88 18.22 17.11
CA GLY A 3 7.69 19.40 17.47
C GLY A 3 7.76 20.52 16.42
N ASN A 4 7.22 20.31 15.22
CA ASN A 4 7.18 21.33 14.17
C ASN A 4 5.82 22.03 14.06
N LEU A 5 4.78 21.54 14.73
CA LEU A 5 3.43 22.10 14.62
C LEU A 5 3.31 23.54 15.17
N SER A 6 4.18 23.92 16.10
CA SER A 6 4.21 25.27 16.69
C SER A 6 5.04 26.26 15.90
N LYS A 7 5.68 25.85 14.79
CA LYS A 7 6.51 26.72 13.96
C LYS A 7 5.69 27.35 12.84
N LYS A 8 6.05 28.58 12.46
CA LYS A 8 5.49 29.19 11.24
C LYS A 8 6.12 28.52 10.01
N HIS A 9 5.28 28.28 9.01
CA HIS A 9 5.69 27.75 7.72
C HIS A 9 5.10 28.62 6.59
N GLU A 10 5.83 28.72 5.49
CA GLU A 10 5.39 29.39 4.24
C GLU A 10 4.49 28.44 3.39
N TYR A 11 3.92 27.41 4.00
CA TYR A 11 3.11 26.41 3.32
C TYR A 11 1.65 26.86 3.22
N THR A 12 0.97 26.45 2.16
CA THR A 12 -0.46 26.62 2.00
C THR A 12 -1.15 25.27 1.89
N SER A 13 -2.06 24.99 2.79
CA SER A 13 -2.85 23.76 2.77
C SER A 13 -3.97 23.83 1.73
N PHE A 14 -4.20 22.71 1.04
CA PHE A 14 -5.36 22.48 0.19
C PHE A 14 -5.75 21.02 0.21
N SER A 15 -6.95 20.69 -0.24
CA SER A 15 -7.35 19.30 -0.43
C SER A 15 -8.06 19.09 -1.76
N VAL A 16 -7.90 17.92 -2.35
CA VAL A 16 -8.64 17.44 -3.51
C VAL A 16 -9.67 16.42 -3.05
N CYS A 17 -10.92 16.64 -3.35
CA CYS A 17 -12.04 15.76 -3.00
C CYS A 17 -13.21 15.99 -3.98
N PRO A 18 -14.29 15.20 -3.95
CA PRO A 18 -15.44 15.41 -4.84
C PRO A 18 -16.16 16.75 -4.64
N GLU A 19 -16.00 17.42 -3.50
CA GLU A 19 -16.50 18.81 -3.28
C GLU A 19 -15.54 19.88 -3.81
N ASN A 20 -14.30 19.50 -4.24
CA ASN A 20 -13.29 20.39 -4.83
C ASN A 20 -12.26 19.60 -5.62
N PHE A 21 -12.55 19.24 -6.86
CA PHE A 21 -11.69 18.40 -7.70
C PHE A 21 -10.34 19.03 -8.07
N THR A 22 -10.23 20.35 -8.00
CA THR A 22 -9.01 21.08 -8.37
C THR A 22 -8.13 21.44 -7.17
N GLY A 23 -8.67 21.37 -5.95
CA GLY A 23 -7.99 21.85 -4.75
C GLY A 23 -7.82 23.38 -4.70
N GLU A 24 -8.51 24.15 -5.59
CA GLU A 24 -8.36 25.59 -5.63
C GLU A 24 -8.96 26.28 -4.40
N LYS A 25 -8.31 27.37 -4.00
CA LYS A 25 -8.71 28.15 -2.83
C LYS A 25 -10.14 28.70 -2.96
N GLY A 26 -10.97 28.37 -1.98
CA GLY A 26 -12.35 28.86 -1.90
C GLY A 26 -13.31 28.21 -2.91
N MET A 27 -12.93 27.07 -3.51
CA MET A 27 -13.78 26.34 -4.47
C MET A 27 -14.54 25.16 -3.85
N ALA A 28 -14.23 24.77 -2.62
CA ALA A 28 -14.96 23.70 -1.93
C ALA A 28 -16.41 24.12 -1.57
N GLY A 29 -17.32 23.13 -1.60
CA GLY A 29 -18.73 23.34 -1.26
C GLY A 29 -19.53 24.17 -2.28
N ARG A 30 -18.99 24.37 -3.49
CA ARG A 30 -19.65 25.12 -4.57
C ARG A 30 -20.46 24.26 -5.53
N ALA A 31 -20.43 22.93 -5.36
CA ALA A 31 -21.18 22.03 -6.21
C ALA A 31 -22.68 22.36 -6.19
N THR A 32 -23.30 22.27 -7.36
CA THR A 32 -24.76 22.36 -7.54
C THR A 32 -25.36 21.03 -7.95
N GLU A 33 -24.50 20.09 -8.37
CA GLU A 33 -24.82 18.73 -8.79
C GLU A 33 -23.87 17.75 -8.13
N GLY A 34 -24.29 16.49 -7.93
CA GLY A 34 -23.47 15.45 -7.35
C GLY A 34 -24.30 14.35 -6.70
N THR A 35 -23.63 13.36 -6.16
CA THR A 35 -24.28 12.17 -5.57
C THR A 35 -25.15 12.47 -4.35
N GLY A 36 -24.93 13.61 -3.69
CA GLY A 36 -25.71 14.07 -2.54
C GLY A 36 -26.78 15.12 -2.88
N ALA A 37 -26.92 15.52 -4.15
CA ALA A 37 -27.81 16.62 -4.54
C ALA A 37 -29.27 16.40 -4.10
N MET A 38 -29.80 15.19 -4.23
CA MET A 38 -31.16 14.86 -3.77
C MET A 38 -31.30 14.93 -2.25
N CYS A 39 -30.25 14.60 -1.51
CA CYS A 39 -30.25 14.73 -0.04
C CYS A 39 -30.19 16.20 0.41
N ALA A 40 -29.51 17.03 -0.36
CA ALA A 40 -29.31 18.45 -0.09
C ALA A 40 -30.38 19.36 -0.76
N ARG A 41 -31.41 18.82 -1.42
CA ARG A 41 -32.38 19.59 -2.22
C ARG A 41 -33.10 20.73 -1.48
N ASP A 42 -33.31 20.58 -0.18
CA ASP A 42 -33.97 21.57 0.67
C ASP A 42 -32.97 22.54 1.35
N LEU A 43 -31.64 22.30 1.19
CA LEU A 43 -30.58 23.05 1.84
C LEU A 43 -29.82 23.97 0.86
N GLY A 44 -29.70 23.56 -0.40
CA GLY A 44 -29.08 24.34 -1.47
C GLY A 44 -27.54 24.26 -1.46
N GLN A 45 -26.95 25.17 -2.27
CA GLN A 45 -25.50 25.28 -2.42
C GLN A 45 -24.78 25.62 -1.10
N GLY A 46 -23.60 25.12 -0.91
CA GLY A 46 -22.82 25.25 0.34
C GLY A 46 -23.02 24.09 1.32
N TRP A 47 -24.00 23.22 1.04
CA TRP A 47 -24.21 21.98 1.79
C TRP A 47 -23.60 20.80 1.04
N LYS A 48 -23.66 19.59 1.62
CA LYS A 48 -23.06 18.36 1.11
C LYS A 48 -23.76 17.85 -0.16
N ILE A 49 -23.35 18.38 -1.33
CA ILE A 49 -23.95 18.09 -2.65
C ILE A 49 -23.14 17.05 -3.43
N SER A 50 -21.82 17.13 -3.40
CA SER A 50 -20.91 16.23 -4.15
C SER A 50 -19.96 15.46 -3.22
N PRO A 51 -20.46 14.60 -2.31
CA PRO A 51 -19.62 13.93 -1.32
C PRO A 51 -18.81 12.76 -1.88
N SER A 52 -19.16 12.26 -3.06
CA SER A 52 -18.61 11.03 -3.62
C SER A 52 -18.65 11.03 -5.14
N VAL A 53 -17.99 10.03 -5.73
CA VAL A 53 -17.99 9.77 -7.17
C VAL A 53 -18.40 8.33 -7.43
N ASN A 54 -19.17 8.13 -8.52
CA ASN A 54 -19.49 6.81 -9.04
C ASN A 54 -18.54 6.47 -10.18
N ILE A 55 -17.87 5.33 -10.10
CA ILE A 55 -16.98 4.82 -11.15
C ILE A 55 -17.64 3.59 -11.77
N PRO A 56 -18.10 3.64 -13.03
CA PRO A 56 -18.64 2.49 -13.72
C PRO A 56 -17.66 1.32 -13.81
N SER A 57 -18.17 0.12 -14.04
CA SER A 57 -17.36 -1.07 -14.33
C SER A 57 -16.45 -0.83 -15.55
N GLY A 58 -15.19 -1.21 -15.43
CA GLY A 58 -14.18 -1.07 -16.50
C GLY A 58 -13.61 0.33 -16.71
N GLU A 59 -14.10 1.33 -15.96
CA GLU A 59 -13.68 2.72 -16.14
C GLU A 59 -12.56 3.13 -15.18
N THR A 60 -11.77 4.10 -15.64
CA THR A 60 -10.72 4.74 -14.85
C THR A 60 -11.11 6.19 -14.55
N PHE A 61 -11.19 6.51 -13.26
CA PHE A 61 -11.48 7.86 -12.78
C PHE A 61 -10.20 8.59 -12.36
N THR A 62 -10.03 9.83 -12.79
CA THR A 62 -8.97 10.72 -12.30
C THR A 62 -9.43 11.38 -11.00
N MET A 63 -8.87 10.93 -9.87
CA MET A 63 -9.16 11.46 -8.54
C MET A 63 -8.56 12.85 -8.33
N ALA A 64 -7.36 13.08 -8.87
CA ALA A 64 -6.63 14.34 -8.79
C ALA A 64 -5.71 14.51 -10.00
N ASP A 65 -5.58 15.76 -10.47
CA ASP A 65 -4.56 16.20 -11.44
C ASP A 65 -4.17 17.63 -11.04
N VAL A 66 -3.09 17.75 -10.27
CA VAL A 66 -2.66 19.00 -9.62
C VAL A 66 -1.32 19.42 -10.18
N LYS A 67 -1.18 20.71 -10.47
CA LYS A 67 0.06 21.33 -10.96
C LYS A 67 0.71 22.21 -9.92
N GLY A 68 2.03 22.34 -10.01
CA GLY A 68 2.86 23.10 -9.08
C GLY A 68 3.65 22.20 -8.13
N SER A 69 4.42 22.77 -7.22
CA SER A 69 5.27 22.07 -6.27
C SER A 69 4.59 21.90 -4.91
N GLY A 70 4.82 20.78 -4.25
CA GLY A 70 4.21 20.51 -2.95
C GLY A 70 4.41 19.08 -2.45
N ALA A 71 3.56 18.67 -1.51
CA ALA A 71 3.52 17.30 -1.01
C ALA A 71 2.09 16.88 -0.66
N ILE A 72 1.73 15.63 -0.96
CA ILE A 72 0.58 14.98 -0.35
C ILE A 72 0.97 14.59 1.07
N LYS A 73 0.10 14.88 2.03
CA LYS A 73 0.34 14.66 3.47
C LYS A 73 -0.55 13.58 4.06
N HIS A 74 -1.76 13.45 3.51
CA HIS A 74 -2.73 12.48 3.96
C HIS A 74 -3.68 12.12 2.82
N ILE A 75 -4.05 10.87 2.76
CA ILE A 75 -5.11 10.36 1.88
C ILE A 75 -6.10 9.60 2.75
N TRP A 76 -7.35 10.01 2.71
CA TRP A 76 -8.46 9.23 3.22
C TRP A 76 -9.33 8.76 2.07
N LEU A 77 -9.74 7.49 2.09
CA LEU A 77 -10.61 6.90 1.09
C LEU A 77 -11.49 5.83 1.72
N THR A 78 -12.72 5.69 1.24
CA THR A 78 -13.59 4.53 1.50
C THR A 78 -14.46 4.21 0.29
N CYS A 79 -14.79 2.94 0.12
CA CYS A 79 -15.67 2.46 -0.91
C CYS A 79 -16.34 1.14 -0.49
N ALA A 80 -17.47 0.82 -1.12
CA ALA A 80 -18.13 -0.47 -0.98
C ALA A 80 -17.79 -1.37 -2.19
N ALA A 81 -16.51 -1.72 -2.33
CA ALA A 81 -16.07 -2.61 -3.38
C ALA A 81 -16.42 -4.07 -3.07
N PRO A 82 -16.79 -4.91 -4.07
CA PRO A 82 -16.98 -6.33 -3.89
C PRO A 82 -15.71 -7.04 -3.43
N ASN A 83 -14.55 -6.48 -3.81
CA ASN A 83 -13.21 -7.00 -3.56
C ASN A 83 -12.23 -5.83 -3.56
N ASN A 84 -11.38 -5.72 -2.56
CA ASN A 84 -10.39 -4.66 -2.44
C ASN A 84 -9.32 -4.69 -3.55
N ARG A 85 -9.11 -5.83 -4.21
CA ARG A 85 -8.20 -6.00 -5.35
C ARG A 85 -8.83 -5.68 -6.70
N SER A 86 -10.13 -5.45 -6.77
CA SER A 86 -10.79 -5.03 -8.01
C SER A 86 -10.62 -3.55 -8.37
N LEU A 87 -10.04 -2.77 -7.48
CA LEU A 87 -9.73 -1.36 -7.71
C LEU A 87 -8.22 -1.16 -7.78
N ILE A 88 -7.74 -0.54 -8.88
CA ILE A 88 -6.31 -0.30 -9.07
C ILE A 88 -6.00 1.16 -8.91
N LEU A 89 -5.15 1.47 -7.93
CA LEU A 89 -4.70 2.81 -7.60
C LEU A 89 -3.36 3.10 -8.28
N ARG A 90 -3.27 4.25 -8.99
CA ARG A 90 -2.03 4.70 -9.65
C ARG A 90 -1.73 6.15 -9.34
N PHE A 91 -0.44 6.44 -9.13
CA PHE A 91 0.08 7.79 -8.95
C PHE A 91 1.17 8.08 -9.97
N TYR A 92 1.15 9.29 -10.47
CA TYR A 92 2.11 9.79 -11.45
C TYR A 92 2.68 11.12 -10.94
N TRP A 93 4.00 11.21 -10.87
CA TRP A 93 4.70 12.41 -10.44
C TRP A 93 5.17 13.22 -11.65
N ASP A 94 5.11 14.54 -11.57
CA ASP A 94 5.77 15.51 -12.46
C ASP A 94 5.52 15.31 -13.96
N GLY A 95 4.38 14.73 -14.34
CA GLY A 95 3.96 14.51 -15.72
C GLY A 95 4.49 13.22 -16.35
N GLN A 96 4.96 12.26 -15.54
CA GLN A 96 5.33 10.93 -16.04
C GLN A 96 4.18 10.22 -16.76
N SER A 97 4.53 9.36 -17.71
CA SER A 97 3.60 8.45 -18.37
C SER A 97 3.42 7.14 -17.61
N ASN A 98 4.48 6.66 -16.94
CA ASN A 98 4.44 5.44 -16.14
C ASN A 98 4.11 5.78 -14.68
N PRO A 99 3.28 4.97 -14.00
CA PRO A 99 2.97 5.21 -12.60
C PRO A 99 4.17 4.91 -11.70
N ALA A 100 4.47 5.81 -10.76
CA ALA A 100 5.41 5.56 -9.67
C ALA A 100 4.79 4.69 -8.56
N ILE A 101 3.47 4.67 -8.49
CA ILE A 101 2.69 3.79 -7.61
C ILE A 101 1.67 3.06 -8.47
N GLU A 102 1.68 1.72 -8.40
CA GLU A 102 0.66 0.88 -9.01
C GLU A 102 0.38 -0.31 -8.11
N ALA A 103 -0.82 -0.34 -7.52
CA ALA A 103 -1.23 -1.42 -6.63
C ALA A 103 -2.76 -1.55 -6.58
N PRO A 104 -3.28 -2.76 -6.28
CA PRO A 104 -4.66 -2.90 -5.84
C PRO A 104 -4.91 -2.06 -4.58
N LEU A 105 -6.09 -1.44 -4.52
CA LEU A 105 -6.44 -0.49 -3.46
C LEU A 105 -6.23 -1.08 -2.07
N GLY A 106 -6.72 -2.31 -1.84
CA GLY A 106 -6.59 -2.96 -0.54
C GLY A 106 -5.14 -3.22 -0.17
N ASP A 107 -4.34 -3.70 -1.10
CA ASP A 107 -2.93 -4.02 -0.85
C ASP A 107 -2.10 -2.75 -0.56
N PHE A 108 -2.40 -1.62 -1.21
CA PHE A 108 -1.76 -0.33 -0.90
C PHE A 108 -2.05 0.13 0.54
N PHE A 109 -3.26 -0.14 1.04
CA PHE A 109 -3.64 0.17 2.42
C PHE A 109 -3.44 -1.01 3.39
N ALA A 110 -2.62 -2.01 3.02
CA ALA A 110 -2.31 -3.19 3.83
C ALA A 110 -3.55 -3.99 4.28
N SER A 111 -4.59 -4.03 3.43
CA SER A 111 -5.89 -4.66 3.69
C SER A 111 -6.45 -5.31 2.42
N ALA A 112 -5.78 -6.36 1.91
CA ALA A 112 -6.17 -7.05 0.68
C ALA A 112 -7.51 -7.80 0.78
N THR A 113 -7.89 -8.27 1.96
CA THR A 113 -9.08 -9.09 2.17
C THR A 113 -10.38 -8.28 2.19
N LYS A 114 -11.50 -8.92 1.84
CA LYS A 114 -12.85 -8.29 1.88
C LYS A 114 -13.30 -7.90 3.28
N GLU A 115 -12.93 -8.71 4.26
CA GLU A 115 -13.37 -8.52 5.62
C GLU A 115 -12.59 -7.37 6.28
N TYR A 116 -13.34 -6.48 6.89
CA TYR A 116 -12.77 -5.41 7.68
C TYR A 116 -11.92 -5.96 8.83
N ARG A 117 -10.72 -5.41 8.98
CA ARG A 117 -9.92 -5.48 10.20
C ARG A 117 -9.33 -4.12 10.48
N GLN A 118 -9.38 -3.73 11.73
CA GLN A 118 -8.72 -2.50 12.15
C GLN A 118 -7.20 -2.67 12.04
N LEU A 119 -6.57 -1.78 11.29
CA LEU A 119 -5.12 -1.65 11.23
C LEU A 119 -4.73 -0.30 11.81
N THR A 120 -3.83 -0.30 12.77
CA THR A 120 -3.33 0.92 13.42
C THR A 120 -1.82 0.97 13.32
N SER A 121 -1.31 1.89 12.49
CA SER A 121 0.13 2.13 12.37
C SER A 121 0.41 3.60 12.10
N LEU A 122 1.70 3.99 12.02
CA LEU A 122 2.07 5.38 11.73
C LEU A 122 1.83 5.77 10.27
N ALA A 123 2.05 4.84 9.35
CA ALA A 123 2.02 5.15 7.92
C ALA A 123 0.66 4.87 7.27
N VAL A 124 -0.01 3.81 7.72
CA VAL A 124 -1.29 3.36 7.16
C VAL A 124 -2.24 2.97 8.29
N CYS A 125 -3.48 3.39 8.19
CA CYS A 125 -4.54 2.96 9.11
C CYS A 125 -5.78 2.52 8.33
N VAL A 126 -6.44 1.46 8.79
CA VAL A 126 -7.77 1.07 8.32
C VAL A 126 -8.72 1.12 9.50
N ASN A 127 -9.63 2.07 9.46
CA ASN A 127 -10.58 2.38 10.53
C ASN A 127 -11.95 1.73 10.25
N PRO A 128 -12.91 1.76 11.19
CA PRO A 128 -14.21 1.11 11.03
C PRO A 128 -14.88 1.36 9.68
N ALA A 129 -15.46 0.31 9.10
CA ALA A 129 -16.09 0.28 7.79
C ALA A 129 -15.13 0.62 6.62
N ASN A 130 -13.89 0.17 6.71
CA ASN A 130 -12.84 0.37 5.69
C ASN A 130 -12.55 1.85 5.37
N GLY A 131 -12.51 2.68 6.39
CA GLY A 131 -11.92 4.02 6.29
C GLY A 131 -10.40 3.90 6.16
N MET A 132 -9.90 3.86 4.92
CA MET A 132 -8.47 3.69 4.61
C MET A 132 -7.75 5.02 4.70
N ASN A 133 -6.59 5.03 5.36
CA ASN A 133 -5.78 6.24 5.56
C ASN A 133 -4.32 5.96 5.24
N CYS A 134 -3.68 6.90 4.56
CA CYS A 134 -2.24 6.88 4.27
C CYS A 134 -1.62 8.19 4.69
N TYR A 135 -0.52 8.12 5.45
CA TYR A 135 0.22 9.25 6.02
C TYR A 135 1.66 9.36 5.48
N TRP A 136 2.05 8.55 4.50
CA TRP A 136 3.30 8.73 3.79
C TRP A 136 3.33 10.12 3.15
N GLU A 137 4.37 10.91 3.44
CA GLU A 137 4.59 12.18 2.75
C GLU A 137 5.04 11.90 1.31
N MET A 138 4.38 12.51 0.32
CA MET A 138 4.67 12.28 -1.10
C MET A 138 5.02 13.61 -1.76
N PRO A 139 6.31 14.00 -1.81
CA PRO A 139 6.76 15.21 -2.47
C PRO A 139 6.61 15.14 -3.99
N TYR A 140 6.33 16.29 -4.63
CA TYR A 140 6.33 16.47 -6.08
C TYR A 140 6.80 17.89 -6.44
N ARG A 141 7.50 18.05 -7.59
CA ARG A 141 8.09 19.34 -7.99
C ARG A 141 7.27 20.10 -9.01
N LYS A 142 6.56 19.39 -9.91
CA LYS A 142 5.77 20.00 -11.02
C LYS A 142 4.29 19.66 -10.95
N GLY A 143 3.93 18.61 -10.25
CA GLY A 143 2.55 18.18 -10.10
C GLY A 143 2.40 16.69 -9.82
N PHE A 144 1.16 16.27 -9.59
CA PHE A 144 0.81 14.87 -9.44
C PHE A 144 -0.54 14.55 -10.09
N LYS A 145 -0.69 13.32 -10.53
CA LYS A 145 -1.95 12.75 -10.98
C LYS A 145 -2.23 11.45 -10.23
N ILE A 146 -3.47 11.25 -9.79
CA ILE A 146 -3.94 10.02 -9.15
C ILE A 146 -5.14 9.50 -9.91
N THR A 147 -5.12 8.20 -10.25
CA THR A 147 -6.25 7.52 -10.90
C THR A 147 -6.68 6.30 -10.11
N LEU A 148 -7.96 5.96 -10.22
CA LEU A 148 -8.54 4.74 -9.70
C LEU A 148 -9.32 4.03 -10.81
N GLU A 149 -8.86 2.83 -11.19
CA GLU A 149 -9.50 1.96 -12.18
C GLU A 149 -10.42 0.97 -11.48
N ASN A 150 -11.65 0.84 -11.95
CA ASN A 150 -12.61 -0.14 -11.47
C ASN A 150 -12.64 -1.37 -12.39
N ARG A 151 -11.97 -2.45 -11.99
CA ARG A 151 -11.97 -3.76 -12.69
C ARG A 151 -13.10 -4.69 -12.26
N SER A 152 -14.00 -4.25 -11.37
CA SER A 152 -15.16 -5.06 -10.95
C SER A 152 -16.30 -5.02 -11.98
N ASP A 153 -17.27 -5.92 -11.87
CA ASP A 153 -18.44 -5.97 -12.74
C ASP A 153 -19.55 -4.99 -12.36
N VAL A 154 -19.35 -4.20 -11.32
CA VAL A 154 -20.36 -3.29 -10.78
C VAL A 154 -19.81 -1.87 -10.69
N GLN A 155 -20.71 -0.89 -10.75
CA GLN A 155 -20.38 0.49 -10.43
C GLN A 155 -19.97 0.60 -8.96
N ILE A 156 -18.88 1.33 -8.69
CA ILE A 156 -18.38 1.58 -7.34
C ILE A 156 -18.59 3.04 -6.98
N THR A 157 -19.10 3.30 -5.79
CA THR A 157 -19.12 4.65 -5.21
C THR A 157 -17.92 4.81 -4.29
N ILE A 158 -17.12 5.85 -4.51
CA ILE A 158 -15.97 6.19 -3.67
C ILE A 158 -16.18 7.55 -2.97
N TYR A 159 -15.72 7.63 -1.74
CA TYR A 159 -15.53 8.85 -0.97
C TYR A 159 -14.04 9.01 -0.73
N TYR A 160 -13.49 10.19 -0.96
CA TYR A 160 -12.06 10.41 -0.75
C TYR A 160 -11.74 11.86 -0.43
N GLN A 161 -10.60 12.05 0.23
CA GLN A 161 -9.97 13.35 0.44
C GLN A 161 -8.45 13.16 0.40
N ILE A 162 -7.77 14.02 -0.36
CA ILE A 162 -6.32 14.05 -0.53
C ILE A 162 -5.85 15.39 0.01
N ASP A 163 -5.21 15.39 1.18
CA ASP A 163 -4.74 16.59 1.85
C ASP A 163 -3.28 16.88 1.47
N CYS A 164 -3.05 18.11 1.04
CA CYS A 164 -1.79 18.53 0.43
C CYS A 164 -1.27 19.84 1.03
N GLU A 165 0.03 20.04 0.85
CA GLU A 165 0.75 21.28 1.09
C GLU A 165 1.33 21.82 -0.22
N LYS A 166 1.07 23.10 -0.55
CA LYS A 166 1.88 23.84 -1.52
C LYS A 166 3.11 24.34 -0.81
N LYS A 167 4.27 23.94 -1.30
CA LYS A 167 5.59 24.34 -0.80
C LYS A 167 6.62 24.16 -1.91
N GLU A 168 7.71 24.86 -1.84
CA GLU A 168 8.87 24.55 -2.67
C GLU A 168 9.48 23.22 -2.23
N VAL A 169 9.73 22.34 -3.20
CA VAL A 169 10.34 21.02 -2.98
C VAL A 169 11.73 21.04 -3.57
N GLY A 170 12.73 20.93 -2.69
CA GLY A 170 14.15 20.96 -3.05
C GLY A 170 14.59 19.72 -3.84
N GLU A 171 15.80 19.82 -4.42
CA GLU A 171 16.39 18.71 -5.19
C GLU A 171 16.75 17.48 -4.34
N ASP A 172 16.90 17.67 -3.03
CA ASP A 172 17.16 16.63 -2.04
C ASP A 172 15.92 15.79 -1.65
N ALA A 173 14.74 16.20 -2.05
CA ALA A 173 13.53 15.44 -1.80
C ALA A 173 13.39 14.27 -2.79
N LEU A 174 13.05 13.10 -2.26
CA LEU A 174 12.82 11.88 -3.03
C LEU A 174 11.33 11.71 -3.34
N TYR A 175 11.03 11.05 -4.44
CA TYR A 175 9.66 10.66 -4.80
C TYR A 175 9.26 9.38 -4.09
N PHE A 176 8.00 9.30 -3.72
CA PHE A 176 7.43 8.11 -3.09
C PHE A 176 6.95 7.11 -4.15
N HIS A 177 7.27 5.84 -3.94
CA HIS A 177 6.94 4.74 -4.83
C HIS A 177 6.24 3.62 -4.07
N ALA A 178 5.39 2.86 -4.78
CA ALA A 178 4.85 1.61 -4.29
C ALA A 178 4.56 0.65 -5.45
N GLN A 179 4.96 -0.62 -5.29
CA GLN A 179 4.80 -1.62 -6.32
C GLN A 179 4.19 -2.90 -5.76
N PHE A 180 3.12 -3.37 -6.41
CA PHE A 180 2.50 -4.65 -6.14
C PHE A 180 3.16 -5.77 -6.94
N ARG A 181 3.33 -6.93 -6.31
CA ARG A 181 3.69 -8.20 -6.96
C ARG A 181 2.84 -9.34 -6.40
N ARG A 182 2.59 -10.37 -7.21
CA ARG A 182 1.98 -11.64 -6.79
C ARG A 182 2.54 -12.80 -7.59
N VAL A 183 2.76 -13.92 -6.90
CA VAL A 183 3.07 -15.22 -7.52
C VAL A 183 2.19 -16.28 -6.85
N ASN A 184 1.46 -17.06 -7.63
CA ASN A 184 0.58 -18.14 -7.15
C ASN A 184 0.53 -19.29 -8.18
N PRO A 185 1.05 -20.49 -7.86
CA PRO A 185 1.91 -20.79 -6.72
C PRO A 185 3.36 -20.30 -6.96
N LEU A 186 4.09 -20.05 -5.88
CA LEU A 186 5.53 -19.79 -5.97
C LEU A 186 6.26 -21.01 -6.55
N PRO A 187 7.16 -20.87 -7.55
CA PRO A 187 7.93 -21.99 -8.07
C PRO A 187 8.80 -22.66 -6.98
N TYR A 188 8.91 -23.97 -7.06
CA TYR A 188 9.65 -24.74 -6.07
C TYR A 188 11.12 -24.31 -5.98
N LYS A 189 11.62 -24.07 -4.76
CA LYS A 189 12.99 -23.58 -4.46
C LYS A 189 13.32 -22.21 -5.06
N THR A 190 12.33 -21.35 -5.21
CA THR A 190 12.54 -19.98 -5.67
C THR A 190 12.19 -19.03 -4.53
N ASP A 191 13.02 -18.00 -4.32
CA ASP A 191 12.66 -16.89 -3.42
C ASP A 191 11.55 -16.05 -4.07
N TYR A 192 10.59 -15.57 -3.28
CA TYR A 192 9.59 -14.62 -3.74
C TYR A 192 10.23 -13.24 -3.87
N THR A 193 10.06 -12.60 -5.04
CA THR A 193 10.57 -11.25 -5.29
C THR A 193 9.56 -10.20 -4.79
N ILE A 194 9.93 -9.45 -3.77
CA ILE A 194 9.16 -8.31 -3.26
C ILE A 194 9.43 -7.06 -4.11
N LEU A 195 10.70 -6.80 -4.43
CA LEU A 195 11.13 -5.65 -5.24
C LEU A 195 12.35 -6.02 -6.08
N ASP A 196 12.42 -5.53 -7.32
CA ASP A 196 13.55 -5.77 -8.22
C ASP A 196 13.64 -4.69 -9.28
N ASN A 197 14.83 -4.54 -9.88
CA ASN A 197 15.12 -3.57 -10.94
C ASN A 197 14.89 -2.10 -10.52
N ILE A 198 15.16 -1.78 -9.27
CA ILE A 198 15.12 -0.41 -8.76
C ILE A 198 16.53 0.17 -8.82
N THR A 199 16.63 1.35 -9.43
CA THR A 199 17.89 2.07 -9.60
C THR A 199 17.80 3.48 -9.04
N GLY A 200 18.96 4.12 -8.85
CA GLY A 200 19.06 5.47 -8.27
C GLY A 200 19.39 5.45 -6.77
N ASN A 201 19.30 6.63 -6.16
CA ASN A 201 19.54 6.82 -4.73
C ASN A 201 18.20 6.87 -3.99
N GLY A 202 18.08 6.11 -2.92
CA GLY A 202 16.82 6.04 -2.20
C GLY A 202 16.88 5.32 -0.86
N GLN A 203 15.68 5.05 -0.35
CA GLN A 203 15.48 4.32 0.90
C GLN A 203 14.21 3.49 0.84
N TYR A 204 14.33 2.22 1.15
CA TYR A 204 13.21 1.32 1.34
C TYR A 204 12.56 1.61 2.70
N VAL A 205 11.24 1.80 2.71
CA VAL A 205 10.52 2.23 3.92
C VAL A 205 9.39 1.30 4.34
N GLY A 206 9.10 0.25 3.56
CA GLY A 206 8.08 -0.69 4.03
C GLY A 206 7.75 -1.83 3.11
N THR A 207 7.17 -2.86 3.74
CA THR A 207 6.60 -4.03 3.11
C THR A 207 5.19 -4.26 3.64
N TYR A 208 4.22 -4.40 2.76
CA TYR A 208 3.00 -5.15 3.02
C TYR A 208 3.14 -6.53 2.39
N LEU A 209 2.82 -7.58 3.11
CA LEU A 209 2.89 -8.97 2.63
C LEU A 209 1.58 -9.69 2.95
N TYR A 210 0.99 -10.27 1.92
CA TYR A 210 -0.13 -11.18 2.00
C TYR A 210 0.35 -12.59 1.67
N TRP A 211 0.04 -13.57 2.53
CA TRP A 211 0.53 -14.93 2.37
C TRP A 211 -0.60 -15.94 2.54
N GLY A 212 -0.90 -16.69 1.49
CA GLY A 212 -1.84 -17.80 1.50
C GLY A 212 -1.08 -19.12 1.52
N VAL A 213 -1.24 -19.89 2.60
CA VAL A 213 -0.48 -21.11 2.87
C VAL A 213 -1.14 -22.31 2.21
N ASN A 214 -0.38 -23.07 1.41
CA ASN A 214 -0.88 -24.27 0.70
C ASN A 214 -0.63 -25.58 1.44
N ASN A 215 0.27 -25.59 2.43
CA ASN A 215 0.63 -26.80 3.17
C ASN A 215 0.26 -26.73 4.66
N ASN A 216 0.05 -27.87 5.29
CA ASN A 216 0.02 -27.94 6.74
C ASN A 216 1.43 -27.74 7.33
N GLY A 217 1.51 -27.30 8.57
CA GLY A 217 2.74 -27.02 9.30
C GLY A 217 3.09 -25.52 9.29
N TRP A 218 4.15 -25.19 10.01
CA TRP A 218 4.68 -23.83 10.01
C TRP A 218 5.31 -23.49 8.65
N TRP A 219 5.06 -22.28 8.20
CA TRP A 219 5.38 -21.81 6.84
C TRP A 219 6.38 -20.64 6.80
N GLY A 220 6.68 -20.02 7.94
CA GLY A 220 7.35 -18.73 8.02
C GLY A 220 8.84 -18.79 8.41
N GLU A 221 9.56 -19.89 8.14
CA GLU A 221 11.02 -19.98 8.38
C GLU A 221 11.85 -19.16 7.40
N GLY A 222 11.24 -18.61 6.36
CA GLY A 222 11.93 -17.95 5.26
C GLY A 222 12.50 -16.59 5.63
N GLU A 223 13.75 -16.35 5.23
CA GLU A 223 14.45 -15.09 5.45
C GLU A 223 14.12 -14.05 4.39
N ILE A 224 13.85 -12.80 4.83
CA ILE A 224 13.88 -11.67 3.91
C ILE A 224 15.33 -11.25 3.63
N LYS A 225 15.60 -10.81 2.38
CA LYS A 225 16.94 -10.46 1.92
C LYS A 225 16.91 -9.13 1.18
N PHE A 226 17.84 -8.25 1.51
CA PHE A 226 18.04 -6.98 0.81
C PHE A 226 19.41 -6.99 0.14
N PHE A 227 19.39 -6.98 -1.19
CA PHE A 227 20.55 -6.88 -2.06
C PHE A 227 20.72 -5.41 -2.41
N ILE A 228 21.82 -4.82 -1.99
CA ILE A 228 22.06 -3.37 -2.02
C ILE A 228 23.30 -3.08 -2.85
N ASP A 229 23.21 -2.08 -3.75
CA ASP A 229 24.34 -1.46 -4.43
C ASP A 229 25.31 -2.47 -5.07
N GLY A 230 24.78 -3.29 -5.99
CA GLY A 230 25.57 -4.26 -6.74
C GLY A 230 25.72 -5.64 -6.09
N ASP A 231 25.06 -5.90 -4.97
CA ASP A 231 24.95 -7.26 -4.43
C ASP A 231 24.29 -8.19 -5.47
N THR A 232 24.89 -9.34 -5.74
CA THR A 232 24.39 -10.31 -6.73
C THR A 232 23.96 -11.63 -6.09
N ASP A 233 24.90 -12.40 -5.57
CA ASP A 233 24.66 -13.74 -5.05
C ASP A 233 24.26 -13.75 -3.56
N PHE A 234 24.76 -12.80 -2.80
CA PHE A 234 24.52 -12.69 -1.36
C PHE A 234 24.03 -11.29 -0.98
N PRO A 235 23.04 -11.19 -0.08
CA PRO A 235 22.50 -9.90 0.35
C PRO A 235 23.39 -9.21 1.38
N THR A 236 23.33 -7.89 1.42
CA THR A 236 23.92 -7.10 2.53
C THR A 236 23.13 -7.28 3.83
N ILE A 237 21.78 -7.39 3.75
CA ILE A 237 20.92 -7.62 4.91
C ILE A 237 20.13 -8.89 4.71
N CYS A 238 20.14 -9.76 5.74
CA CYS A 238 19.39 -11.01 5.78
C CYS A 238 18.63 -11.11 7.11
N GLY A 239 17.37 -11.54 7.05
CA GLY A 239 16.54 -11.81 8.23
C GLY A 239 16.80 -13.19 8.82
N THR A 240 15.94 -13.62 9.75
CA THR A 240 16.01 -14.90 10.45
C THR A 240 14.75 -15.74 10.27
N GLY A 241 13.60 -15.11 9.97
CA GLY A 241 12.31 -15.74 9.73
C GLY A 241 11.30 -14.70 9.24
N THR A 242 10.19 -15.17 8.69
CA THR A 242 9.13 -14.28 8.21
C THR A 242 8.47 -13.54 9.37
N GLU A 243 8.11 -14.24 10.45
CA GLU A 243 7.51 -13.61 11.63
C GLU A 243 8.47 -12.63 12.31
N ASP A 244 9.77 -12.94 12.32
CA ASP A 244 10.81 -12.08 12.89
C ASP A 244 10.92 -10.77 12.12
N TYR A 245 10.82 -10.83 10.79
CA TYR A 245 10.79 -9.64 9.97
C TYR A 245 9.62 -8.73 10.31
N PHE A 246 8.45 -9.29 10.63
CA PHE A 246 7.29 -8.52 11.06
C PHE A 246 7.28 -8.22 12.57
N CYS A 247 8.44 -8.37 13.25
CA CYS A 247 8.68 -8.03 14.66
C CYS A 247 7.89 -8.88 15.66
N ALA A 248 7.53 -10.10 15.27
CA ALA A 248 7.04 -11.11 16.18
C ALA A 248 8.13 -12.16 16.44
N SER A 249 7.75 -13.31 16.94
CA SER A 249 8.62 -14.45 17.18
C SER A 249 7.78 -15.73 17.33
N TYR A 250 8.43 -16.89 17.24
CA TYR A 250 7.81 -18.18 17.52
C TYR A 250 6.44 -18.35 16.84
N ASP A 251 6.43 -18.30 15.50
CA ASP A 251 5.30 -18.65 14.64
C ASP A 251 4.06 -17.73 14.78
N PHE A 252 4.18 -16.52 15.34
CA PHE A 252 3.06 -15.65 15.75
C PHE A 252 2.13 -16.29 16.81
N GLU A 253 2.57 -17.33 17.49
CA GLU A 253 1.73 -18.19 18.31
C GLU A 253 1.86 -17.90 19.80
N VAL A 254 0.71 -17.90 20.51
CA VAL A 254 0.61 -18.01 21.96
C VAL A 254 -0.53 -18.96 22.29
N ASP A 255 -0.27 -19.97 23.12
CA ASP A 255 -1.25 -20.97 23.59
C ASP A 255 -2.00 -21.70 22.45
N ASN A 256 -1.29 -22.13 21.41
CA ASN A 256 -1.80 -22.78 20.20
C ASN A 256 -2.80 -21.91 19.39
N LYS A 257 -2.62 -20.57 19.42
CA LYS A 257 -3.40 -19.62 18.63
C LYS A 257 -2.49 -18.59 17.97
N TYR A 258 -2.79 -18.22 16.74
CA TYR A 258 -2.17 -17.05 16.14
C TYR A 258 -2.69 -15.78 16.81
N ILE A 259 -1.79 -14.85 17.11
CA ILE A 259 -2.14 -13.58 17.75
C ILE A 259 -2.01 -12.44 16.76
N GLU A 260 -3.16 -11.86 16.39
CA GLU A 260 -3.20 -10.62 15.60
C GLU A 260 -2.70 -9.45 16.45
N TYR A 261 -1.87 -8.60 15.87
CA TYR A 261 -1.36 -7.39 16.52
C TYR A 261 -1.12 -6.28 15.50
N CYS A 262 -1.23 -5.03 15.98
CA CYS A 262 -0.87 -3.83 15.24
C CYS A 262 -0.04 -2.92 16.13
N THR A 263 1.14 -2.55 15.65
CA THR A 263 2.02 -1.56 16.29
C THR A 263 2.28 -0.39 15.35
N PRO A 264 2.89 0.72 15.79
CA PRO A 264 3.24 1.81 14.90
C PRO A 264 4.06 1.41 13.69
N TYR A 265 4.85 0.33 13.76
CA TYR A 265 5.85 -0.02 12.75
C TYR A 265 5.65 -1.39 12.11
N ALA A 266 4.99 -2.33 12.77
CA ALA A 266 4.83 -3.68 12.25
C ALA A 266 3.56 -4.34 12.80
N GLY A 267 3.08 -5.39 12.12
CA GLY A 267 1.95 -6.17 12.60
C GLY A 267 1.58 -7.35 11.74
N LEU A 268 0.87 -8.29 12.36
CA LEU A 268 0.02 -9.28 11.75
C LEU A 268 -1.42 -8.77 11.92
N SER A 269 -1.89 -8.01 10.94
CA SER A 269 -3.17 -7.29 11.07
C SER A 269 -4.39 -8.21 10.94
N LYS A 270 -4.23 -9.36 10.26
CA LYS A 270 -5.30 -10.34 10.10
C LYS A 270 -4.74 -11.73 9.80
N VAL A 271 -5.37 -12.75 10.41
CA VAL A 271 -5.35 -14.15 10.02
C VAL A 271 -6.78 -14.60 9.78
N ASP A 272 -7.05 -15.41 8.74
CA ASP A 272 -8.43 -15.87 8.43
C ASP A 272 -9.06 -16.68 9.57
N SER A 273 -8.24 -17.44 10.31
CA SER A 273 -8.63 -18.09 11.55
C SER A 273 -7.44 -18.14 12.50
N THR A 274 -7.67 -17.74 13.74
CA THR A 274 -6.67 -17.75 14.80
C THR A 274 -6.68 -19.05 15.62
N ASP A 275 -7.76 -19.83 15.60
CA ASP A 275 -7.99 -20.94 16.53
C ASP A 275 -7.35 -22.28 16.12
N GLU A 276 -6.92 -22.40 14.86
CA GLU A 276 -6.31 -23.63 14.33
C GLU A 276 -4.98 -23.28 13.67
N THR A 277 -3.89 -23.48 14.40
CA THR A 277 -2.53 -23.24 13.89
C THR A 277 -2.08 -24.37 12.96
N TYR A 278 -1.13 -24.05 12.07
CA TYR A 278 -0.43 -25.01 11.20
C TYR A 278 -1.31 -25.76 10.18
N ILE A 279 -2.46 -25.20 9.81
CA ILE A 279 -3.38 -25.77 8.83
C ILE A 279 -3.25 -25.03 7.50
N ALA A 280 -3.26 -25.79 6.41
CA ALA A 280 -3.30 -25.24 5.04
C ALA A 280 -4.50 -24.33 4.80
N ASN A 281 -4.41 -23.51 3.75
CA ASN A 281 -5.45 -22.57 3.34
C ASN A 281 -5.72 -21.45 4.35
N ARG A 282 -4.73 -21.09 5.17
CA ARG A 282 -4.74 -19.88 6.00
C ARG A 282 -4.11 -18.72 5.25
N ARG A 283 -4.60 -17.52 5.54
CA ARG A 283 -4.14 -16.28 4.92
C ARG A 283 -3.75 -15.27 5.97
N PHE A 284 -2.57 -14.69 5.78
CA PHE A 284 -1.92 -13.79 6.72
C PHE A 284 -1.72 -12.43 6.04
N ASN A 285 -2.12 -11.36 6.71
CA ASN A 285 -1.87 -9.98 6.30
C ASN A 285 -0.86 -9.36 7.25
N MET A 286 0.30 -9.01 6.75
CA MET A 286 1.42 -8.53 7.56
C MET A 286 1.97 -7.23 6.99
N TYR A 287 2.46 -6.33 7.86
CA TYR A 287 3.11 -5.11 7.43
C TYR A 287 4.34 -4.81 8.30
N ARG A 288 5.37 -4.22 7.68
CA ARG A 288 6.52 -3.63 8.34
C ARG A 288 6.84 -2.28 7.72
N TRP A 289 6.95 -1.24 8.56
CA TRP A 289 7.35 0.11 8.16
C TRP A 289 8.73 0.43 8.75
N HIS A 290 9.71 0.63 7.88
CA HIS A 290 11.07 1.03 8.21
C HIS A 290 11.16 2.56 8.37
N ILE A 291 10.44 3.12 9.35
CA ILE A 291 10.38 4.56 9.59
C ILE A 291 11.58 5.06 10.38
N THR A 292 12.00 4.26 11.37
CA THR A 292 13.16 4.57 12.23
C THR A 292 14.43 3.87 11.78
N ASP A 293 14.30 2.89 10.89
CA ASP A 293 15.35 2.01 10.36
C ASP A 293 15.27 1.88 8.82
N PRO A 294 15.21 2.99 8.04
CA PRO A 294 15.16 2.92 6.59
C PRO A 294 16.36 2.16 6.02
N ILE A 295 16.12 1.40 4.95
CA ILE A 295 17.19 0.67 4.28
C ILE A 295 17.66 1.49 3.08
N TYR A 296 18.82 2.10 3.21
CA TYR A 296 19.39 3.02 2.23
C TYR A 296 20.09 2.28 1.10
N PHE A 297 19.96 2.77 -0.12
CA PHE A 297 20.70 2.35 -1.31
C PHE A 297 21.13 3.59 -2.11
N LYS A 298 22.21 3.46 -2.89
CA LYS A 298 22.77 4.55 -3.70
C LYS A 298 22.73 4.29 -5.20
N GLU A 299 22.67 3.03 -5.59
CA GLU A 299 22.71 2.62 -6.98
C GLU A 299 21.53 1.73 -7.35
N ASN A 300 21.24 0.71 -6.54
CA ASN A 300 20.15 -0.23 -6.83
C ASN A 300 19.71 -0.99 -5.58
N LEU A 301 18.49 -1.53 -5.66
CA LEU A 301 17.90 -2.35 -4.62
C LEU A 301 17.10 -3.51 -5.22
N ARG A 302 17.30 -4.72 -4.64
CA ARG A 302 16.45 -5.89 -4.83
C ARG A 302 16.08 -6.46 -3.47
N VAL A 303 14.80 -6.84 -3.30
CA VAL A 303 14.28 -7.42 -2.06
C VAL A 303 13.58 -8.72 -2.38
N THR A 304 13.96 -9.80 -1.67
CA THR A 304 13.33 -11.12 -1.78
C THR A 304 12.98 -11.68 -0.42
N ILE A 305 12.09 -12.68 -0.37
CA ILE A 305 11.82 -13.47 0.82
C ILE A 305 11.73 -14.94 0.45
N GLN A 306 12.30 -15.82 1.26
CA GLN A 306 12.20 -17.25 1.10
C GLN A 306 10.82 -17.75 1.57
N ALA A 307 10.33 -18.82 0.95
CA ALA A 307 9.14 -19.55 1.40
C ALA A 307 9.57 -20.91 1.94
N LEU A 308 9.68 -21.01 3.25
CA LEU A 308 10.20 -22.20 3.93
C LEU A 308 9.29 -22.63 5.09
N GLY A 309 9.09 -23.94 5.18
CA GLY A 309 8.48 -24.61 6.31
C GLY A 309 9.33 -25.81 6.73
N TRP A 310 8.72 -26.80 7.35
CA TRP A 310 9.40 -27.97 7.87
C TRP A 310 9.00 -29.27 7.18
N ARG A 311 9.97 -30.16 7.00
CA ARG A 311 9.79 -31.57 6.62
C ARG A 311 10.43 -32.48 7.65
N SER A 312 10.25 -33.80 7.47
CA SER A 312 10.80 -34.82 8.34
C SER A 312 12.33 -34.72 8.53
N GLY A 313 12.81 -35.05 9.71
CA GLY A 313 14.23 -35.05 10.05
C GLY A 313 14.81 -33.64 10.30
N GLY A 314 13.99 -32.66 10.70
CA GLY A 314 14.44 -31.32 11.03
C GLY A 314 15.02 -30.55 9.83
N ARG A 315 14.46 -30.76 8.64
CA ARG A 315 14.91 -30.12 7.40
C ARG A 315 13.89 -29.10 6.90
N TYR A 316 14.35 -28.01 6.32
CA TYR A 316 13.48 -27.05 5.69
C TYR A 316 12.76 -27.62 4.46
N LEU A 317 11.51 -27.20 4.29
CA LEU A 317 10.66 -27.48 3.15
C LEU A 317 10.47 -26.20 2.31
N PRO A 318 11.03 -26.13 1.08
CA PRO A 318 10.65 -25.06 0.17
C PRO A 318 9.17 -25.15 -0.16
N LEU A 319 8.44 -24.05 0.09
CA LEU A 319 6.99 -23.97 -0.09
C LEU A 319 6.62 -23.37 -1.45
N GLN A 320 5.41 -23.67 -1.90
CA GLN A 320 4.84 -23.20 -3.15
C GLN A 320 3.49 -22.50 -2.86
N ASP A 321 3.56 -21.43 -2.11
CA ASP A 321 2.41 -20.71 -1.58
C ASP A 321 1.91 -19.59 -2.53
N ASP A 322 0.74 -19.03 -2.22
CA ASP A 322 0.20 -17.81 -2.84
C ASP A 322 0.73 -16.59 -2.09
N ILE A 323 1.67 -15.87 -2.70
CA ILE A 323 2.33 -14.74 -2.05
C ILE A 323 2.12 -13.49 -2.88
N SER A 324 1.70 -12.40 -2.22
CA SER A 324 1.66 -11.07 -2.81
C SER A 324 2.16 -10.00 -1.86
N SER A 325 2.67 -8.91 -2.40
CA SER A 325 3.27 -7.84 -1.59
C SER A 325 3.08 -6.47 -2.23
N VAL A 326 3.19 -5.43 -1.40
CA VAL A 326 3.48 -4.08 -1.85
C VAL A 326 4.77 -3.64 -1.16
N ALA A 327 5.77 -3.31 -1.98
CA ALA A 327 6.98 -2.64 -1.54
C ALA A 327 6.76 -1.13 -1.52
N PHE A 328 7.30 -0.44 -0.51
CA PHE A 328 7.24 1.02 -0.37
C PHE A 328 8.64 1.58 -0.23
N TRP A 329 8.99 2.58 -1.05
CA TRP A 329 10.31 3.23 -1.00
C TRP A 329 10.25 4.67 -1.47
N TYR A 330 11.30 5.40 -1.19
CA TYR A 330 11.59 6.70 -1.77
C TYR A 330 12.80 6.58 -2.69
N SER A 331 12.77 7.24 -3.85
CA SER A 331 13.89 7.27 -4.81
C SER A 331 13.92 8.59 -5.58
N ASP A 332 15.11 8.98 -6.04
CA ASP A 332 15.30 10.08 -6.98
C ASP A 332 14.99 9.67 -8.43
N ASN A 333 14.96 8.37 -8.73
CA ASN A 333 14.67 7.86 -10.07
C ASN A 333 13.16 7.64 -10.28
N LEU A 334 12.65 8.16 -11.38
CA LEU A 334 11.27 8.02 -11.82
C LEU A 334 11.10 7.13 -13.07
N ASP A 335 12.19 6.63 -13.63
CA ASP A 335 12.19 5.94 -14.93
C ASP A 335 12.18 4.39 -14.80
N ASP A 336 12.19 3.86 -13.56
CA ASP A 336 12.14 2.43 -13.34
C ASP A 336 10.88 1.80 -13.93
N GLN A 337 11.03 0.64 -14.54
CA GLN A 337 9.94 -0.12 -15.14
C GLN A 337 9.48 -1.22 -14.19
N TYR A 338 8.19 -1.27 -13.93
CA TYR A 338 7.58 -2.27 -13.07
C TYR A 338 6.97 -3.41 -13.89
N PRO A 339 6.87 -4.64 -13.32
CA PRO A 339 6.14 -5.70 -13.96
C PRO A 339 4.67 -5.31 -14.13
N GLU A 340 4.07 -5.76 -15.22
CA GLU A 340 2.64 -5.58 -15.45
C GLU A 340 1.82 -6.21 -14.32
N LEU A 341 0.78 -5.50 -13.87
CA LEU A 341 -0.15 -6.06 -12.88
C LEU A 341 -0.86 -7.28 -13.46
N PRO A 342 -1.10 -8.33 -12.65
CA PRO A 342 -1.97 -9.41 -13.05
C PRO A 342 -3.33 -8.89 -13.52
N ASP A 343 -3.98 -9.62 -14.40
CA ASP A 343 -5.36 -9.38 -14.77
C ASP A 343 -6.32 -9.61 -13.58
N ARG A 344 -7.61 -9.46 -13.80
CA ARG A 344 -8.62 -9.61 -12.77
C ARG A 344 -8.58 -10.99 -12.09
N ASP A 345 -8.44 -12.05 -12.88
CA ASP A 345 -8.41 -13.43 -12.38
C ASP A 345 -7.11 -13.68 -11.60
N GLY A 346 -5.99 -13.15 -12.10
CA GLY A 346 -4.70 -13.19 -11.41
C GLY A 346 -4.62 -12.37 -10.12
N LEU A 347 -5.57 -11.45 -9.88
CA LEU A 347 -5.69 -10.67 -8.65
C LEU A 347 -6.69 -11.30 -7.64
N GLU A 348 -7.53 -12.23 -8.07
CA GLU A 348 -8.56 -12.82 -7.20
C GLU A 348 -7.94 -13.62 -6.04
N ILE A 349 -8.51 -13.43 -4.84
CA ILE A 349 -8.21 -14.24 -3.64
C ILE A 349 -9.33 -15.28 -3.51
N ILE A 350 -8.99 -16.54 -3.63
CA ILE A 350 -9.90 -17.68 -3.57
C ILE A 350 -9.89 -18.30 -2.18
#